data_0a96035740c696a4f9634c1791003526
#
_entry.id   0a96035740c696a4f9634c1791003526
#
_cell.length_a   1.000
_cell.length_b   1.000
_cell.length_c   1.000
_cell.angle_alpha   90.00
_cell.angle_beta   90.00
_cell.angle_gamma   90.00
#
_symmetry.space_group_name_H-M   'P 1'
#
loop_
_entity.id
_entity.type
_entity.pdbx_description
1 polymer ?
#
loop_
_entity_poly.entity_id
_entity_poly.type
_entity_poly.pdbx_seq_one_letter_code
_entity_poly.pdbx_strand_id
1 'polypeptide(L)'
;SEMCIRDRDYSTHNINEAILIDNTGVYRDKKGLSKHLKSKGVSKVLLTAPTKGELKNIVYGVNHKDITDKDKILGAASCTTNAIVPLLKAISEEYGIDNGHVETVHSYTNDQNLIDNMHKKARRGRSAAINMVITTTGAGKAVTKVIPSLEGKLTANAVRVPTPNVSLAILKLKLKKKTSVNDINNTMKKAALKGSLVNQINYQVDPDLVSTDIIGNNCCAVFDSSATICLLYTSDAADERSSV
;
A
#
# COMPACT_ATOMS: atom_id res chain seq x y z
N SER A 1 9.28 22.09 24.76
CA SER A 1 8.63 21.98 23.47
C SER A 1 7.19 21.53 23.67
N GLU A 2 6.26 22.29 23.20
CA GLU A 2 4.81 22.10 23.36
C GLU A 2 4.23 20.96 22.50
N MET A 3 5.07 20.10 21.92
CA MET A 3 4.67 19.09 20.95
C MET A 3 3.86 17.92 21.51
N CYS A 4 3.66 17.84 22.82
CA CYS A 4 2.96 16.71 23.46
C CYS A 4 1.68 17.08 24.18
N ILE A 5 1.10 18.23 23.91
CA ILE A 5 -0.14 18.66 24.58
C ILE A 5 -1.33 18.02 23.88
N ARG A 6 -1.86 16.96 24.48
CA ARG A 6 -2.96 16.14 23.95
C ARG A 6 -4.35 16.69 24.27
N ASP A 7 -4.40 17.68 25.12
CA ASP A 7 -5.59 18.30 25.72
C ASP A 7 -5.66 19.80 25.41
N ARG A 8 -5.01 20.23 24.35
CA ARG A 8 -5.05 21.61 23.89
C ARG A 8 -6.48 21.99 23.48
N ASP A 9 -6.93 23.12 23.94
CA ASP A 9 -8.18 23.72 23.51
C ASP A 9 -7.94 24.55 22.24
N TYR A 10 -8.20 23.97 21.08
CA TYR A 10 -8.03 24.66 19.79
C TYR A 10 -9.13 25.69 19.52
N SER A 11 -10.27 25.62 20.23
CA SER A 11 -11.36 26.58 20.08
C SER A 11 -10.95 27.99 20.50
N THR A 12 -9.97 28.13 21.40
CA THR A 12 -9.39 29.43 21.79
C THR A 12 -8.70 30.16 20.65
N HIS A 13 -8.34 29.44 19.58
CA HIS A 13 -7.76 29.97 18.36
C HIS A 13 -8.76 30.01 17.19
N ASN A 14 -10.06 29.96 17.47
CA ASN A 14 -11.14 29.87 16.49
C ASN A 14 -11.05 28.64 15.56
N ILE A 15 -10.35 27.58 16.00
CA ILE A 15 -10.26 26.32 15.27
C ILE A 15 -11.37 25.41 15.78
N ASN A 16 -12.35 25.16 14.93
CA ASN A 16 -13.47 24.29 15.19
C ASN A 16 -13.57 23.25 14.08
N GLU A 17 -14.05 22.05 14.39
CA GLU A 17 -14.22 20.94 13.45
C GLU A 17 -12.94 20.52 12.71
N ALA A 18 -11.78 20.70 13.33
CA ALA A 18 -10.50 20.35 12.75
C ALA A 18 -10.35 18.84 12.54
N ILE A 19 -9.66 18.47 11.47
CA ILE A 19 -9.15 17.12 11.28
C ILE A 19 -7.71 17.08 11.80
N LEU A 20 -7.49 16.31 12.87
CA LEU A 20 -6.15 16.11 13.42
C LEU A 20 -5.47 14.97 12.67
N ILE A 21 -4.28 15.23 12.11
CA ILE A 21 -3.46 14.22 11.43
C ILE A 21 -2.41 13.72 12.41
N ASP A 22 -2.49 12.43 12.78
CA ASP A 22 -1.48 11.76 13.63
C ASP A 22 -0.50 10.97 12.78
N ASN A 23 0.73 11.44 12.72
CA ASN A 23 1.86 10.78 12.06
C ASN A 23 2.97 10.38 13.05
N THR A 24 2.69 10.40 14.36
CA THR A 24 3.66 10.10 15.41
C THR A 24 4.00 8.62 15.51
N GLY A 25 3.10 7.74 15.08
CA GLY A 25 3.23 6.29 15.25
C GLY A 25 3.01 5.78 16.67
N VAL A 26 2.71 6.65 17.64
CA VAL A 26 2.50 6.32 19.06
C VAL A 26 1.19 5.55 19.24
N TYR A 27 0.11 6.07 18.68
CA TYR A 27 -1.22 5.45 18.75
C TYR A 27 -1.60 4.83 17.42
N ARG A 28 -2.17 3.62 17.46
CA ARG A 28 -2.66 2.93 16.25
C ARG A 28 -4.02 2.27 16.46
N ASP A 29 -4.56 2.31 17.67
CA ASP A 29 -5.86 1.72 18.02
C ASP A 29 -6.88 2.79 18.40
N LYS A 30 -8.14 2.38 18.51
CA LYS A 30 -9.25 3.25 18.85
C LYS A 30 -9.04 3.94 20.19
N LYS A 31 -8.55 3.21 21.21
CA LYS A 31 -8.34 3.74 22.56
C LYS A 31 -7.31 4.88 22.59
N GLY A 32 -6.18 4.66 21.88
CA GLY A 32 -5.12 5.67 21.80
C GLY A 32 -5.55 6.90 21.02
N LEU A 33 -6.08 6.68 19.79
CA LEU A 33 -6.47 7.77 18.89
C LEU A 33 -7.65 8.58 19.38
N SER A 34 -8.58 7.97 20.17
CA SER A 34 -9.69 8.69 20.78
C SER A 34 -9.25 9.77 21.77
N LYS A 35 -8.01 9.73 22.26
CA LYS A 35 -7.48 10.77 23.14
C LYS A 35 -7.41 12.13 22.41
N HIS A 36 -7.14 12.13 21.12
CA HIS A 36 -7.12 13.35 20.31
C HIS A 36 -8.51 14.00 20.17
N LEU A 37 -9.56 13.18 20.14
CA LEU A 37 -10.95 13.68 20.08
C LEU A 37 -11.42 14.38 21.35
N LYS A 38 -10.65 14.26 22.47
CA LYS A 38 -10.93 14.99 23.70
C LYS A 38 -10.51 16.46 23.63
N SER A 39 -9.62 16.81 22.72
CA SER A 39 -9.19 18.18 22.50
C SER A 39 -10.31 18.97 21.83
N LYS A 40 -10.76 20.07 22.48
CA LYS A 40 -11.79 20.92 21.92
C LYS A 40 -11.35 21.49 20.57
N GLY A 41 -12.27 21.51 19.63
CA GLY A 41 -12.00 21.92 18.25
C GLY A 41 -11.61 20.79 17.30
N VAL A 42 -11.33 19.57 17.79
CA VAL A 42 -11.03 18.39 16.95
C VAL A 42 -12.30 17.58 16.69
N SER A 43 -12.68 17.42 15.43
CA SER A 43 -13.87 16.65 15.02
C SER A 43 -13.52 15.26 14.51
N LYS A 44 -12.38 15.09 13.85
CA LYS A 44 -11.91 13.82 13.26
C LYS A 44 -10.41 13.65 13.46
N VAL A 45 -9.97 12.38 13.46
CA VAL A 45 -8.55 12.00 13.54
C VAL A 45 -8.21 11.13 12.34
N LEU A 46 -7.16 11.49 11.62
CA LEU A 46 -6.58 10.71 10.53
C LEU A 46 -5.19 10.22 10.95
N LEU A 47 -5.05 8.91 11.11
CA LEU A 47 -3.76 8.27 11.32
C LEU A 47 -3.07 8.02 9.96
N THR A 48 -1.85 8.51 9.77
CA THR A 48 -1.07 8.29 8.54
C THR A 48 -0.34 6.92 8.51
N ALA A 49 -0.96 5.92 9.11
CA ALA A 49 -0.44 4.56 9.21
C ALA A 49 -1.62 3.56 9.27
N PRO A 50 -1.35 2.23 9.15
CA PRO A 50 -2.38 1.23 9.34
C PRO A 50 -2.93 1.26 10.75
N THR A 51 -4.25 1.25 10.89
CA THR A 51 -4.94 1.12 12.17
C THR A 51 -4.90 -0.33 12.67
N LYS A 52 -4.98 -0.49 14.00
CA LYS A 52 -5.21 -1.77 14.65
C LYS A 52 -6.71 -1.93 14.98
N GLY A 53 -7.16 -3.20 14.99
CA GLY A 53 -8.55 -3.54 15.29
C GLY A 53 -9.51 -3.23 14.15
N GLU A 54 -10.71 -2.76 14.49
CA GLU A 54 -11.85 -2.57 13.57
C GLU A 54 -11.89 -1.20 12.89
N LEU A 55 -10.95 -0.31 13.19
CA LEU A 55 -10.91 1.00 12.57
C LEU A 55 -10.68 0.87 11.06
N LYS A 56 -11.41 1.67 10.28
CA LYS A 56 -11.30 1.68 8.83
C LYS A 56 -9.93 2.16 8.37
N ASN A 57 -9.34 1.42 7.46
CA ASN A 57 -8.21 1.86 6.66
C ASN A 57 -8.73 2.30 5.29
N ILE A 58 -8.43 3.51 4.92
CA ILE A 58 -8.93 4.13 3.69
C ILE A 58 -7.81 4.18 2.66
N VAL A 59 -8.12 3.71 1.46
CA VAL A 59 -7.34 3.90 0.24
C VAL A 59 -8.18 4.75 -0.70
N TYR A 60 -7.70 5.96 -0.98
CA TYR A 60 -8.43 6.89 -1.84
C TYR A 60 -8.62 6.29 -3.24
N GLY A 61 -9.74 6.56 -3.87
CA GLY A 61 -10.11 5.97 -5.16
C GLY A 61 -10.71 4.56 -5.06
N VAL A 62 -10.52 3.87 -3.91
CA VAL A 62 -11.00 2.49 -3.72
C VAL A 62 -12.19 2.43 -2.76
N ASN A 63 -11.98 2.75 -1.50
CA ASN A 63 -13.01 2.66 -0.46
C ASN A 63 -13.30 3.98 0.28
N HIS A 64 -12.85 5.12 -0.24
CA HIS A 64 -13.07 6.43 0.39
C HIS A 64 -14.56 6.82 0.45
N LYS A 65 -15.39 6.27 -0.43
CA LYS A 65 -16.85 6.48 -0.43
C LYS A 65 -17.56 5.76 0.72
N ASP A 66 -16.89 4.83 1.40
CA ASP A 66 -17.42 4.11 2.56
C ASP A 66 -17.28 4.92 3.87
N ILE A 67 -16.70 6.12 3.79
CA ILE A 67 -16.58 7.02 4.92
C ILE A 67 -17.94 7.64 5.22
N THR A 68 -18.34 7.58 6.47
CA THR A 68 -19.59 8.16 6.97
C THR A 68 -19.30 9.20 8.06
N ASP A 69 -20.29 10.01 8.42
CA ASP A 69 -20.15 10.99 9.50
C ASP A 69 -19.90 10.37 10.89
N LYS A 70 -20.21 9.08 11.03
CA LYS A 70 -19.93 8.31 12.25
C LYS A 70 -18.44 7.95 12.39
N ASP A 71 -17.71 7.97 11.31
CA ASP A 71 -16.29 7.62 11.27
C ASP A 71 -15.43 8.82 11.75
N LYS A 72 -15.23 8.90 13.06
CA LYS A 72 -14.43 9.97 13.68
C LYS A 72 -12.92 9.67 13.66
N ILE A 73 -12.52 8.41 13.49
CA ILE A 73 -11.12 7.97 13.45
C ILE A 73 -10.92 7.10 12.23
N LEU A 74 -9.99 7.49 11.38
CA LEU A 74 -9.65 6.82 10.13
C LEU A 74 -8.14 6.56 10.05
N GLY A 75 -7.74 5.51 9.36
CA GLY A 75 -6.35 5.27 9.00
C GLY A 75 -6.13 5.39 7.50
N ALA A 76 -5.01 5.96 7.11
CA ALA A 76 -4.60 6.09 5.71
C ALA A 76 -3.91 4.82 5.15
N ALA A 77 -4.08 3.68 5.83
CA ALA A 77 -3.45 2.40 5.49
C ALA A 77 -1.90 2.48 5.44
N SER A 78 -1.23 1.50 4.81
CA SER A 78 0.22 1.49 4.65
C SER A 78 0.63 1.96 3.26
N CYS A 79 1.90 2.35 3.10
CA CYS A 79 2.48 2.67 1.80
C CYS A 79 2.26 1.54 0.78
N THR A 80 2.59 0.29 1.15
CA THR A 80 2.38 -0.87 0.30
C THR A 80 0.90 -1.06 -0.06
N THR A 81 -0.01 -0.92 0.91
CA THR A 81 -1.45 -1.05 0.66
C THR A 81 -1.94 0.02 -0.31
N ASN A 82 -1.52 1.27 -0.15
CA ASN A 82 -1.89 2.35 -1.07
C ASN A 82 -1.35 2.14 -2.48
N ALA A 83 -0.17 1.52 -2.61
CA ALA A 83 0.42 1.22 -3.92
C ALA A 83 -0.31 0.07 -4.64
N ILE A 84 -0.57 -1.06 -3.94
CA ILE A 84 -1.06 -2.27 -4.62
C ILE A 84 -2.57 -2.33 -4.76
N VAL A 85 -3.34 -1.74 -3.83
CA VAL A 85 -4.80 -1.86 -3.81
C VAL A 85 -5.48 -1.22 -5.02
N PRO A 86 -5.06 -0.04 -5.52
CA PRO A 86 -5.60 0.52 -6.76
C PRO A 86 -5.41 -0.40 -7.96
N LEU A 87 -4.24 -1.04 -8.10
CA LEU A 87 -3.95 -1.98 -9.17
C LEU A 87 -4.81 -3.25 -9.05
N LEU A 88 -4.87 -3.82 -7.85
CA LEU A 88 -5.68 -5.01 -7.57
C LEU A 88 -7.17 -4.75 -7.82
N LYS A 89 -7.67 -3.55 -7.51
CA LYS A 89 -9.04 -3.14 -7.81
C LYS A 89 -9.30 -3.19 -9.32
N ALA A 90 -8.49 -2.51 -10.10
CA ALA A 90 -8.65 -2.44 -11.55
C ALA A 90 -8.60 -3.84 -12.20
N ILE A 91 -7.64 -4.68 -11.80
CA ILE A 91 -7.51 -6.06 -12.29
C ILE A 91 -8.71 -6.92 -11.83
N SER A 92 -9.09 -6.81 -10.57
CA SER A 92 -10.17 -7.64 -10.02
C SER A 92 -11.53 -7.34 -10.62
N GLU A 93 -11.82 -6.07 -10.90
CA GLU A 93 -13.09 -5.64 -11.52
C GLU A 93 -13.19 -6.12 -12.98
N GLU A 94 -12.08 -6.09 -13.74
CA GLU A 94 -12.09 -6.46 -15.16
C GLU A 94 -11.96 -7.97 -15.38
N TYR A 95 -11.02 -8.62 -14.71
CA TYR A 95 -10.66 -10.02 -14.99
C TYR A 95 -11.06 -10.99 -13.88
N GLY A 96 -11.33 -10.50 -12.67
CA GLY A 96 -11.46 -11.33 -11.48
C GLY A 96 -10.12 -11.95 -11.04
N ILE A 97 -9.87 -12.00 -9.75
CA ILE A 97 -8.68 -12.65 -9.18
C ILE A 97 -9.11 -13.94 -8.51
N ASP A 98 -8.49 -15.05 -8.91
CA ASP A 98 -8.68 -16.37 -8.28
C ASP A 98 -7.80 -16.48 -7.04
N ASN A 99 -6.50 -16.35 -7.22
CA ASN A 99 -5.50 -16.29 -6.14
C ASN A 99 -4.26 -15.52 -6.59
N GLY A 100 -3.33 -15.30 -5.67
CA GLY A 100 -2.08 -14.65 -6.00
C GLY A 100 -1.10 -14.50 -4.86
N HIS A 101 0.05 -13.94 -5.21
CA HIS A 101 1.11 -13.62 -4.29
C HIS A 101 1.61 -12.20 -4.51
N VAL A 102 1.80 -11.47 -3.41
CA VAL A 102 2.39 -10.13 -3.40
C VAL A 102 3.78 -10.21 -2.80
N GLU A 103 4.78 -9.95 -3.60
CA GLU A 103 6.13 -9.79 -3.12
C GLU A 103 6.54 -8.32 -3.12
N THR A 104 7.17 -7.85 -2.06
CA THR A 104 7.64 -6.48 -1.95
C THR A 104 9.15 -6.45 -1.74
N VAL A 105 9.86 -5.84 -2.69
CA VAL A 105 11.25 -5.41 -2.49
C VAL A 105 11.17 -3.98 -1.95
N HIS A 106 11.39 -3.85 -0.64
CA HIS A 106 10.98 -2.66 0.09
C HIS A 106 12.20 -1.88 0.59
N SER A 107 12.21 -0.58 0.34
CA SER A 107 13.21 0.31 0.93
C SER A 107 13.19 0.21 2.46
N TYR A 108 14.33 0.43 3.10
CA TYR A 108 14.39 0.43 4.55
C TYR A 108 13.60 1.60 5.14
N THR A 109 13.10 1.41 6.34
CA THR A 109 12.31 2.43 7.06
C THR A 109 12.83 2.55 8.49
N ASN A 110 12.34 3.54 9.22
CA ASN A 110 12.70 3.77 10.63
C ASN A 110 12.37 2.58 11.57
N ASP A 111 11.69 1.54 11.09
CA ASP A 111 11.47 0.28 11.81
C ASP A 111 12.67 -0.68 11.71
N GLN A 112 13.76 -0.27 11.05
CA GLN A 112 15.01 -1.02 10.96
C GLN A 112 16.15 -0.20 11.58
N ASN A 113 17.09 -0.89 12.23
CA ASN A 113 18.28 -0.23 12.74
C ASN A 113 19.23 0.11 11.59
N LEU A 114 19.83 1.29 11.61
CA LEU A 114 20.86 1.66 10.63
C LEU A 114 22.18 0.92 10.86
N ILE A 115 22.51 0.66 12.10
CA ILE A 115 23.64 -0.18 12.54
C ILE A 115 23.10 -1.37 13.34
N ASP A 116 23.88 -2.43 13.45
CA ASP A 116 23.51 -3.62 14.21
C ASP A 116 23.16 -3.25 15.65
N ASN A 117 21.93 -3.57 16.08
CA ASN A 117 21.45 -3.33 17.43
C ASN A 117 20.25 -4.26 17.75
N MET A 118 19.89 -4.33 19.01
CA MET A 118 18.75 -5.13 19.48
C MET A 118 17.43 -4.62 18.86
N HIS A 119 16.58 -5.56 18.43
CA HIS A 119 15.26 -5.28 17.87
C HIS A 119 14.30 -6.44 18.18
N LYS A 120 13.02 -6.14 18.40
CA LYS A 120 11.97 -7.17 18.66
C LYS A 120 11.89 -8.24 17.56
N LYS A 121 12.17 -7.85 16.31
CA LYS A 121 12.34 -8.75 15.17
C LYS A 121 13.82 -8.82 14.83
N ALA A 122 14.51 -9.88 15.23
CA ALA A 122 15.96 -9.99 15.19
C ALA A 122 16.57 -9.54 13.84
N ARG A 123 16.01 -9.97 12.71
CA ARG A 123 16.49 -9.58 11.37
C ARG A 123 16.43 -8.06 11.10
N ARG A 124 15.48 -7.33 11.71
CA ARG A 124 15.37 -5.87 11.56
C ARG A 124 16.35 -5.11 12.47
N GLY A 125 17.00 -5.81 13.38
CA GLY A 125 18.10 -5.28 14.16
C GLY A 125 19.42 -5.22 13.41
N ARG A 126 19.53 -5.90 12.26
CA ARG A 126 20.75 -5.86 11.43
C ARG A 126 20.77 -4.59 10.58
N SER A 127 21.97 -4.09 10.36
CA SER A 127 22.21 -2.83 9.63
C SER A 127 21.44 -2.76 8.32
N ALA A 128 20.50 -1.81 8.22
CA ALA A 128 19.62 -1.64 7.07
C ALA A 128 20.35 -1.18 5.81
N ALA A 129 21.47 -0.47 5.98
CA ALA A 129 22.22 0.12 4.87
C ALA A 129 23.02 -0.90 4.05
N ILE A 130 23.26 -2.10 4.59
CA ILE A 130 24.12 -3.13 3.96
C ILE A 130 23.50 -4.52 3.90
N ASN A 131 22.29 -4.72 4.42
CA ASN A 131 21.68 -6.04 4.48
C ASN A 131 20.34 -6.10 3.74
N MET A 132 20.13 -7.17 2.98
CA MET A 132 18.79 -7.60 2.56
C MET A 132 18.14 -8.40 3.68
N VAL A 133 16.91 -8.05 4.04
CA VAL A 133 16.22 -8.64 5.18
C VAL A 133 14.87 -9.22 4.76
N ILE A 134 14.75 -10.55 4.79
CA ILE A 134 13.46 -11.21 4.63
C ILE A 134 12.62 -10.95 5.88
N THR A 135 11.42 -10.43 5.69
CA THR A 135 10.51 -10.09 6.78
C THR A 135 9.05 -10.36 6.42
N THR A 136 8.22 -10.48 7.44
CA THR A 136 6.78 -10.58 7.24
C THR A 136 6.19 -9.22 6.85
N THR A 137 5.19 -9.24 6.00
CA THR A 137 4.35 -8.08 5.68
C THR A 137 2.91 -8.35 6.06
N GLY A 138 2.22 -7.31 6.51
CA GLY A 138 0.77 -7.34 6.70
C GLY A 138 -0.02 -7.03 5.42
N ALA A 139 0.64 -6.87 4.28
CA ALA A 139 0.02 -6.41 3.04
C ALA A 139 -1.15 -7.30 2.59
N GLY A 140 -1.00 -8.63 2.63
CA GLY A 140 -2.08 -9.55 2.26
C GLY A 140 -3.35 -9.33 3.09
N LYS A 141 -3.21 -9.28 4.42
CA LYS A 141 -4.34 -8.99 5.33
C LYS A 141 -4.86 -7.56 5.22
N ALA A 142 -4.00 -6.59 4.91
CA ALA A 142 -4.40 -5.20 4.76
C ALA A 142 -5.22 -4.99 3.49
N VAL A 143 -4.89 -5.68 2.40
CA VAL A 143 -5.67 -5.66 1.15
C VAL A 143 -7.10 -6.13 1.39
N THR A 144 -7.29 -7.23 2.14
CA THR A 144 -8.62 -7.80 2.37
C THR A 144 -9.53 -6.90 3.21
N LYS A 145 -8.96 -6.03 4.04
CA LYS A 145 -9.72 -5.00 4.75
C LYS A 145 -10.27 -3.90 3.83
N VAL A 146 -9.66 -3.69 2.67
CA VAL A 146 -10.04 -2.67 1.70
C VAL A 146 -10.83 -3.27 0.54
N ILE A 147 -10.46 -4.48 0.11
CA ILE A 147 -11.15 -5.27 -0.92
C ILE A 147 -11.52 -6.63 -0.32
N PRO A 148 -12.68 -6.75 0.36
CA PRO A 148 -13.08 -7.99 1.06
C PRO A 148 -13.20 -9.22 0.14
N SER A 149 -13.51 -9.02 -1.14
CA SER A 149 -13.62 -10.11 -2.13
C SER A 149 -12.32 -10.87 -2.39
N LEU A 150 -11.17 -10.33 -1.91
CA LEU A 150 -9.85 -10.95 -1.99
C LEU A 150 -9.46 -11.70 -0.70
N GLU A 151 -10.37 -11.85 0.25
CA GLU A 151 -10.09 -12.60 1.48
C GLU A 151 -9.73 -14.06 1.17
N GLY A 152 -8.64 -14.53 1.78
CA GLY A 152 -8.12 -15.90 1.57
C GLY A 152 -7.41 -16.14 0.24
N LYS A 153 -7.40 -15.17 -0.69
CA LYS A 153 -6.85 -15.36 -2.04
C LYS A 153 -5.41 -14.89 -2.21
N LEU A 154 -4.90 -14.07 -1.30
CA LEU A 154 -3.59 -13.47 -1.44
C LEU A 154 -2.64 -13.89 -0.31
N THR A 155 -1.45 -14.30 -0.69
CA THR A 155 -0.29 -14.40 0.21
C THR A 155 0.65 -13.22 -0.01
N ALA A 156 1.51 -12.92 0.97
CA ALA A 156 2.45 -11.81 0.82
C ALA A 156 3.72 -12.04 1.65
N ASN A 157 4.85 -11.58 1.10
CA ASN A 157 6.12 -11.46 1.80
C ASN A 157 6.80 -10.11 1.48
N ALA A 158 7.89 -9.82 2.17
CA ALA A 158 8.69 -8.63 1.91
C ALA A 158 10.17 -8.91 2.10
N VAL A 159 10.98 -8.37 1.22
CA VAL A 159 12.43 -8.29 1.35
C VAL A 159 12.77 -6.81 1.52
N ARG A 160 13.39 -6.44 2.64
CA ARG A 160 13.96 -5.10 2.84
C ARG A 160 15.32 -5.03 2.19
N VAL A 161 15.57 -3.94 1.48
CA VAL A 161 16.83 -3.73 0.72
C VAL A 161 17.49 -2.42 1.13
N PRO A 162 18.82 -2.27 0.92
CA PRO A 162 19.59 -1.07 1.22
C PRO A 162 19.27 0.11 0.25
N THR A 163 18.00 0.38 0.02
CA THR A 163 17.53 1.48 -0.82
C THR A 163 16.75 2.46 0.04
N PRO A 164 17.10 3.75 0.06
CA PRO A 164 16.51 4.71 1.00
C PRO A 164 15.11 5.13 0.61
N ASN A 165 14.75 5.04 -0.66
CA ASN A 165 13.45 5.49 -1.16
C ASN A 165 12.98 4.62 -2.31
N VAL A 166 11.65 4.61 -2.54
CA VAL A 166 10.93 3.80 -3.53
C VAL A 166 11.02 2.29 -3.24
N SER A 167 9.91 1.61 -3.38
CA SER A 167 9.80 0.16 -3.21
C SER A 167 9.17 -0.45 -4.45
N LEU A 168 9.56 -1.68 -4.78
CA LEU A 168 8.97 -2.46 -5.87
C LEU A 168 7.96 -3.45 -5.30
N ALA A 169 6.76 -3.51 -5.88
CA ALA A 169 5.78 -4.55 -5.60
C ALA A 169 5.61 -5.45 -6.84
N ILE A 170 5.76 -6.75 -6.66
CA ILE A 170 5.57 -7.76 -7.69
C ILE A 170 4.26 -8.49 -7.40
N LEU A 171 3.30 -8.38 -8.31
CA LEU A 171 1.99 -9.00 -8.20
C LEU A 171 1.93 -10.23 -9.11
N LYS A 172 1.97 -11.42 -8.51
CA LYS A 172 1.78 -12.70 -9.23
C LYS A 172 0.33 -13.12 -9.04
N LEU A 173 -0.49 -13.01 -10.08
CA LEU A 173 -1.94 -13.19 -9.99
C LEU A 173 -2.42 -14.28 -10.96
N LYS A 174 -3.26 -15.19 -10.46
CA LYS A 174 -4.07 -16.05 -11.29
C LYS A 174 -5.42 -15.40 -11.51
N LEU A 175 -5.72 -15.07 -12.75
CA LEU A 175 -6.94 -14.39 -13.13
C LEU A 175 -8.02 -15.41 -13.53
N LYS A 176 -9.28 -15.03 -13.35
CA LYS A 176 -10.41 -15.88 -13.75
C LYS A 176 -10.71 -15.84 -15.24
N LYS A 177 -10.47 -14.68 -15.88
CA LYS A 177 -10.63 -14.51 -17.32
C LYS A 177 -9.27 -14.60 -17.98
N LYS A 178 -9.19 -15.22 -19.17
CA LYS A 178 -8.01 -15.19 -20.03
C LYS A 178 -7.74 -13.74 -20.44
N THR A 179 -6.49 -13.38 -20.50
CA THR A 179 -6.05 -12.02 -20.83
C THR A 179 -4.65 -12.05 -21.41
N SER A 180 -4.24 -10.99 -22.06
CA SER A 180 -2.90 -10.77 -22.60
C SER A 180 -2.16 -9.66 -21.86
N VAL A 181 -0.86 -9.51 -22.11
CA VAL A 181 -0.06 -8.36 -21.63
C VAL A 181 -0.70 -7.03 -22.08
N ASN A 182 -1.11 -6.97 -23.35
CA ASN A 182 -1.73 -5.76 -23.91
C ASN A 182 -3.04 -5.41 -23.21
N ASP A 183 -3.87 -6.40 -22.87
CA ASP A 183 -5.14 -6.17 -22.19
C ASP A 183 -4.91 -5.62 -20.77
N ILE A 184 -3.96 -6.21 -20.02
CA ILE A 184 -3.59 -5.72 -18.68
C ILE A 184 -3.06 -4.28 -18.78
N ASN A 185 -2.13 -4.01 -19.68
CA ASN A 185 -1.54 -2.70 -19.87
C ASN A 185 -2.59 -1.66 -20.25
N ASN A 186 -3.53 -1.99 -21.14
CA ASN A 186 -4.63 -1.12 -21.52
C ASN A 186 -5.58 -0.84 -20.35
N THR A 187 -5.88 -1.84 -19.52
CA THR A 187 -6.68 -1.69 -18.31
C THR A 187 -6.02 -0.73 -17.33
N MET A 188 -4.72 -0.89 -17.08
CA MET A 188 -3.97 0.00 -16.21
C MET A 188 -3.87 1.42 -16.77
N LYS A 189 -3.61 1.58 -18.07
CA LYS A 189 -3.61 2.87 -18.74
C LYS A 189 -4.95 3.58 -18.62
N LYS A 190 -6.05 2.86 -18.84
CA LYS A 190 -7.40 3.39 -18.66
C LYS A 190 -7.67 3.82 -17.21
N ALA A 191 -7.27 3.00 -16.23
CA ALA A 191 -7.44 3.30 -14.81
C ALA A 191 -6.63 4.53 -14.37
N ALA A 192 -5.43 4.73 -14.92
CA ALA A 192 -4.60 5.90 -14.64
C ALA A 192 -5.17 7.20 -15.23
N LEU A 193 -5.92 7.12 -16.34
CA LEU A 193 -6.41 8.28 -17.09
C LEU A 193 -7.87 8.63 -16.81
N LYS A 194 -8.68 7.68 -16.34
CA LYS A 194 -10.12 7.86 -16.16
C LYS A 194 -10.64 7.18 -14.91
N GLY A 195 -11.61 7.83 -14.24
CA GLY A 195 -12.33 7.27 -13.10
C GLY A 195 -11.70 7.59 -11.74
N SER A 196 -12.01 6.78 -10.74
CA SER A 196 -11.64 7.03 -9.34
C SER A 196 -10.17 6.81 -9.01
N LEU A 197 -9.41 6.19 -9.92
CA LEU A 197 -7.99 5.86 -9.72
C LEU A 197 -7.03 6.87 -10.39
N VAL A 198 -7.57 7.90 -11.04
CA VAL A 198 -6.78 9.03 -11.56
C VAL A 198 -5.99 9.65 -10.39
N ASN A 199 -4.72 9.98 -10.62
CA ASN A 199 -3.77 10.45 -9.61
C ASN A 199 -3.44 9.42 -8.50
N GLN A 200 -3.96 8.19 -8.57
CA GLN A 200 -3.52 7.08 -7.72
C GLN A 200 -2.51 6.17 -8.44
N ILE A 201 -2.68 6.03 -9.76
CA ILE A 201 -1.81 5.22 -10.61
C ILE A 201 -1.15 6.14 -11.64
N ASN A 202 0.17 6.12 -11.69
CA ASN A 202 0.96 6.65 -12.80
C ASN A 202 1.30 5.49 -13.74
N TYR A 203 1.02 5.65 -15.04
CA TYR A 203 1.29 4.63 -16.05
C TYR A 203 2.58 4.96 -16.79
N GLN A 204 3.58 4.08 -16.72
CA GLN A 204 4.88 4.26 -17.36
C GLN A 204 5.10 3.26 -18.51
N VAL A 205 5.83 3.74 -19.52
CA VAL A 205 6.18 2.97 -20.72
C VAL A 205 7.69 2.94 -20.98
N ASP A 206 8.46 3.63 -20.17
CA ASP A 206 9.92 3.71 -20.31
C ASP A 206 10.53 2.38 -19.88
N PRO A 207 11.22 1.66 -20.78
CA PRO A 207 11.86 0.39 -20.44
C PRO A 207 13.10 0.55 -19.55
N ASP A 208 13.66 1.75 -19.47
CA ASP A 208 14.87 2.05 -18.70
C ASP A 208 14.56 2.60 -17.30
N LEU A 209 13.27 2.63 -16.93
CA LEU A 209 12.79 3.16 -15.65
C LEU A 209 13.39 2.44 -14.45
N VAL A 210 13.98 3.20 -13.53
CA VAL A 210 14.51 2.68 -12.25
C VAL A 210 13.94 3.45 -11.06
N SER A 211 14.20 2.97 -9.86
CA SER A 211 13.61 3.52 -8.63
C SER A 211 13.90 4.99 -8.38
N THR A 212 15.06 5.50 -8.82
CA THR A 212 15.43 6.92 -8.65
C THR A 212 14.59 7.86 -9.50
N ASP A 213 14.10 7.41 -10.65
CA ASP A 213 13.27 8.21 -11.57
C ASP A 213 11.85 8.42 -11.01
N ILE A 214 11.45 7.57 -10.06
CA ILE A 214 10.14 7.63 -9.44
C ILE A 214 10.10 8.59 -8.25
N ILE A 215 11.26 9.00 -7.74
CA ILE A 215 11.35 9.90 -6.58
C ILE A 215 10.64 11.23 -6.89
N GLY A 216 9.71 11.61 -5.99
CA GLY A 216 8.91 12.83 -6.17
C GLY A 216 7.63 12.65 -6.98
N ASN A 217 7.33 11.43 -7.47
CA ASN A 217 6.04 11.15 -8.09
C ASN A 217 4.92 11.23 -7.05
N ASN A 218 3.84 11.94 -7.37
CA ASN A 218 2.72 12.19 -6.46
C ASN A 218 1.68 11.06 -6.43
N CYS A 219 1.77 10.07 -7.33
CA CYS A 219 0.86 8.93 -7.35
C CYS A 219 1.25 7.90 -6.27
N CYS A 220 0.28 7.17 -5.77
CA CYS A 220 0.50 6.09 -4.80
C CYS A 220 1.22 4.89 -5.41
N ALA A 221 1.04 4.66 -6.71
CA ALA A 221 1.65 3.59 -7.48
C ALA A 221 2.14 4.10 -8.84
N VAL A 222 3.29 3.61 -9.26
CA VAL A 222 3.78 3.71 -10.64
C VAL A 222 3.68 2.32 -11.24
N PHE A 223 2.85 2.19 -12.26
CA PHE A 223 2.70 0.94 -12.99
C PHE A 223 3.67 0.92 -14.18
N ASP A 224 4.64 0.02 -14.12
CA ASP A 224 5.60 -0.21 -15.19
C ASP A 224 5.01 -1.21 -16.19
N SER A 225 4.59 -0.72 -17.34
CA SER A 225 3.98 -1.55 -18.37
C SER A 225 4.97 -2.45 -19.09
N SER A 226 6.26 -2.11 -19.10
CA SER A 226 7.32 -2.91 -19.70
C SER A 226 7.62 -4.17 -18.89
N ALA A 227 7.37 -4.14 -17.59
CA ALA A 227 7.57 -5.26 -16.67
C ALA A 227 6.35 -6.21 -16.56
N THR A 228 5.29 -5.99 -17.34
CA THR A 228 4.10 -6.87 -17.32
C THR A 228 4.39 -8.17 -18.08
N ILE A 229 4.17 -9.30 -17.41
CA ILE A 229 4.39 -10.66 -17.98
C ILE A 229 3.08 -11.44 -17.86
N CYS A 230 2.66 -12.09 -18.93
CA CYS A 230 1.58 -13.06 -18.94
C CYS A 230 2.12 -14.45 -19.28
N LEU A 231 1.83 -15.42 -18.41
CA LEU A 231 2.02 -16.83 -18.73
C LEU A 231 0.76 -17.31 -19.45
N LEU A 232 0.86 -17.48 -20.75
CA LEU A 232 -0.16 -18.21 -21.50
C LEU A 232 0.13 -19.70 -21.28
N TYR A 233 -0.72 -20.38 -20.51
CA TYR A 233 -0.76 -21.83 -20.57
C TYR A 233 -1.38 -22.20 -21.92
N THR A 234 -0.56 -22.34 -22.95
CA THR A 234 -0.93 -23.07 -24.13
C THR A 234 -0.59 -24.53 -23.87
N SER A 235 -1.48 -25.43 -24.24
CA SER A 235 -1.22 -26.89 -24.30
C SER A 235 -0.03 -27.23 -25.20
N ASP A 236 0.49 -26.27 -25.95
CA ASP A 236 1.57 -26.39 -26.94
C ASP A 236 2.97 -26.13 -26.34
N ALA A 237 3.09 -25.73 -25.07
CA ALA A 237 4.40 -25.58 -24.43
C ALA A 237 5.15 -26.90 -24.20
N ALA A 238 4.53 -28.04 -24.53
CA ALA A 238 5.16 -29.38 -24.54
C ALA A 238 5.91 -29.68 -25.83
N ASP A 239 5.62 -28.95 -26.92
CA ASP A 239 6.16 -29.30 -28.27
C ASP A 239 7.47 -28.56 -28.59
N GLU A 240 7.80 -27.47 -27.93
CA GLU A 240 9.05 -26.73 -28.17
C GLU A 240 10.31 -27.35 -27.51
N ARG A 241 10.15 -28.43 -26.71
CA ARG A 241 11.30 -29.14 -26.12
C ARG A 241 11.81 -30.33 -26.92
N SER A 242 11.23 -30.60 -28.08
CA SER A 242 11.63 -31.75 -28.94
C SER A 242 12.47 -31.37 -30.14
N SER A 243 12.97 -30.13 -30.22
CA SER A 243 13.85 -29.69 -31.31
C SER A 243 15.09 -28.94 -30.80
N VAL A 244 15.92 -29.61 -29.98
CA VAL A 244 17.35 -29.30 -29.81
C VAL A 244 18.10 -30.61 -29.70
#